data_7f04973bea96fd720c1770ba66971eb9
#
_entry.id   7f04973bea96fd720c1770ba66971eb9
#
_cell.length_a   1.000
_cell.length_b   1.000
_cell.length_c   1.000
_cell.angle_alpha   90.00
_cell.angle_beta   90.00
_cell.angle_gamma   90.00
#
_symmetry.space_group_name_H-M   'P 1'
#
loop_
_entity.id
_entity.type
_entity.pdbx_description
1 polymer ?
#
loop_
_entity_poly.entity_id
_entity_poly.type
_entity_poly.pdbx_seq_one_letter_code
_entity_poly.pdbx_strand_id
1 'polypeptide(L)'
;MRPLNLVITGFGTYCNRTEINLEQLGSQGLYLITGDTGSGKTTIFDAITYALYGDVNGENRTVSMIRSTFATPDIPTEVELSFDYRGKTYLVKRNPEYERRALRGNSTTKQLADAILTMPDGSVITGSEKVTSAI
;
A
#
# COMPACT_ATOMS: atom_id res chain seq x y z
N MET A 1 3.07 -16.92 2.84
CA MET A 1 3.56 -15.56 2.53
C MET A 1 3.93 -14.88 3.84
N ARG A 2 5.06 -14.18 3.86
CA ARG A 2 5.54 -13.42 5.03
C ARG A 2 5.83 -11.98 4.58
N PRO A 3 5.14 -10.96 5.12
CA PRO A 3 5.48 -9.58 4.84
C PRO A 3 6.85 -9.24 5.45
N LEU A 4 7.67 -8.49 4.72
CA LEU A 4 9.02 -8.10 5.11
C LEU A 4 9.11 -6.61 5.44
N ASN A 5 8.65 -5.78 4.51
CA ASN A 5 8.66 -4.33 4.68
C ASN A 5 7.40 -3.71 4.07
N LEU A 6 6.80 -2.77 4.77
CA LEU A 6 5.60 -2.06 4.34
C LEU A 6 5.89 -0.55 4.35
N VAL A 7 5.68 0.10 3.22
CA VAL A 7 5.74 1.57 3.11
C VAL A 7 4.35 2.09 2.78
N ILE A 8 3.88 3.05 3.57
CA ILE A 8 2.56 3.66 3.45
C ILE A 8 2.74 5.16 3.27
N THR A 9 2.06 5.74 2.29
CA THR A 9 2.06 7.19 2.05
C THR A 9 0.66 7.65 1.70
N GLY A 10 0.18 8.70 2.35
CA GLY A 10 -1.12 9.33 2.07
C GLY A 10 -2.32 8.38 2.19
N PHE A 11 -2.24 7.37 3.06
CA PHE A 11 -3.19 6.27 3.17
C PHE A 11 -3.73 6.16 4.60
N GLY A 12 -5.03 6.23 4.79
CA GLY A 12 -5.70 6.14 6.09
C GLY A 12 -5.17 7.20 7.07
N THR A 13 -4.66 6.76 8.20
CA THR A 13 -4.07 7.65 9.22
C THR A 13 -2.63 8.05 8.92
N TYR A 14 -1.98 7.43 7.94
CA TYR A 14 -0.59 7.70 7.55
C TYR A 14 -0.55 8.72 6.41
N CYS A 15 -0.47 10.01 6.75
CA CYS A 15 -0.36 11.09 5.77
C CYS A 15 1.01 11.10 5.11
N ASN A 16 2.07 11.08 5.91
CA ASN A 16 3.44 11.10 5.42
C ASN A 16 3.95 9.69 5.13
N ARG A 17 5.03 9.62 4.34
CA ARG A 17 5.71 8.35 4.08
C ARG A 17 6.16 7.70 5.39
N THR A 18 5.60 6.55 5.68
CA THR A 18 5.89 5.76 6.88
C THR A 18 6.37 4.38 6.46
N GLU A 19 7.49 3.96 6.97
CA GLU A 19 8.09 2.65 6.70
C GLU A 19 8.04 1.78 7.95
N ILE A 20 7.54 0.56 7.78
CA ILE A 20 7.37 -0.43 8.85
C ILE A 20 8.17 -1.66 8.46
N ASN A 21 9.31 -1.87 9.11
CA ASN A 21 10.13 -3.06 8.91
C ASN A 21 9.55 -4.23 9.71
N LEU A 22 8.77 -5.07 9.01
CA LEU A 22 8.11 -6.24 9.59
C LEU A 22 9.08 -7.43 9.76
N GLU A 23 10.21 -7.42 9.05
CA GLU A 23 11.25 -8.45 9.17
C GLU A 23 11.88 -8.46 10.57
N GLN A 24 12.00 -7.28 11.20
CA GLN A 24 12.53 -7.13 12.56
C GLN A 24 11.63 -7.76 13.64
N LEU A 25 10.37 -8.04 13.35
CA LEU A 25 9.46 -8.71 14.28
C LEU A 25 9.77 -10.19 14.48
N GLY A 26 10.71 -10.75 13.70
CA GLY A 26 11.17 -12.13 13.81
C GLY A 26 10.58 -13.06 12.76
N SER A 27 11.02 -14.33 12.80
CA SER A 27 10.67 -15.35 11.79
C SER A 27 9.48 -16.23 12.17
N GLN A 28 8.92 -16.07 13.37
CA GLN A 28 7.90 -17.00 13.91
C GLN A 28 6.48 -16.78 13.32
N GLY A 29 6.27 -15.70 12.54
CA GLY A 29 5.03 -15.47 11.81
C GLY A 29 3.82 -15.04 12.65
N LEU A 30 4.00 -14.87 13.97
CA LEU A 30 2.98 -14.36 14.88
C LEU A 30 3.44 -13.03 15.49
N TYR A 31 2.67 -11.96 15.23
CA TYR A 31 2.97 -10.61 15.73
C TYR A 31 1.77 -10.03 16.45
N LEU A 32 2.03 -9.26 17.50
CA LEU A 32 1.04 -8.48 18.20
C LEU A 32 1.25 -6.99 17.91
N ILE A 33 0.26 -6.33 17.29
CA ILE A 33 0.26 -4.88 17.07
C ILE A 33 -0.66 -4.26 18.11
N THR A 34 -0.09 -3.47 19.01
CA THR A 34 -0.82 -2.78 20.07
C THR A 34 -0.73 -1.26 19.90
N GLY A 35 -1.67 -0.56 20.48
CA GLY A 35 -1.73 0.92 20.46
C GLY A 35 -3.15 1.41 20.74
N ASP A 36 -3.29 2.70 20.93
CA ASP A 36 -4.58 3.34 21.22
C ASP A 36 -5.54 3.26 20.02
N THR A 37 -6.82 3.45 20.27
CA THR A 37 -7.83 3.58 19.21
C THR A 37 -7.48 4.76 18.30
N GLY A 38 -7.50 4.54 16.99
CA GLY A 38 -7.15 5.55 16.00
C GLY A 38 -5.63 5.67 15.69
N SER A 39 -4.77 4.88 16.35
CA SER A 39 -3.32 4.89 16.10
C SER A 39 -2.87 4.29 14.76
N GLY A 40 -3.81 3.81 13.94
CA GLY A 40 -3.51 3.27 12.60
C GLY A 40 -3.26 1.77 12.52
N LYS A 41 -3.55 1.00 13.60
CA LYS A 41 -3.37 -0.47 13.58
C LYS A 41 -4.12 -1.14 12.45
N THR A 42 -5.40 -0.83 12.29
CA THR A 42 -6.24 -1.38 11.21
C THR A 42 -5.73 -0.94 9.84
N THR A 43 -5.22 0.30 9.72
CA THR A 43 -4.67 0.83 8.48
C THR A 43 -3.47 0.02 7.99
N ILE A 44 -2.67 -0.57 8.87
CA ILE A 44 -1.55 -1.46 8.50
C ILE A 44 -2.08 -2.69 7.76
N PHE A 45 -3.12 -3.34 8.29
CA PHE A 45 -3.73 -4.51 7.64
C PHE A 45 -4.44 -4.14 6.34
N ASP A 46 -5.15 -3.01 6.31
CA ASP A 46 -5.77 -2.49 5.09
C ASP A 46 -4.71 -2.22 4.01
N ALA A 47 -3.56 -1.65 4.38
CA ALA A 47 -2.47 -1.38 3.46
C ALA A 47 -1.87 -2.67 2.88
N ILE A 48 -1.67 -3.70 3.70
CA ILE A 48 -1.19 -5.02 3.24
C ILE A 48 -2.22 -5.64 2.28
N THR A 49 -3.49 -5.67 2.65
CA THR A 49 -4.56 -6.23 1.81
C THR A 49 -4.68 -5.46 0.50
N TYR A 50 -4.64 -4.14 0.58
CA TYR A 50 -4.70 -3.29 -0.61
C TYR A 50 -3.50 -3.51 -1.55
N ALA A 51 -2.28 -3.59 -1.00
CA ALA A 51 -1.09 -3.85 -1.80
C ALA A 51 -1.20 -5.17 -2.59
N LEU A 52 -1.70 -6.21 -1.94
CA LEU A 52 -1.83 -7.54 -2.55
C LEU A 52 -2.99 -7.62 -3.55
N TYR A 53 -4.17 -7.19 -3.14
CA TYR A 53 -5.41 -7.49 -3.87
C TYR A 53 -6.07 -6.27 -4.53
N GLY A 54 -5.61 -5.05 -4.22
CA GLY A 54 -6.21 -3.82 -4.75
C GLY A 54 -7.55 -3.47 -4.13
N ASP A 55 -7.88 -4.09 -3.01
CA ASP A 55 -9.12 -3.89 -2.27
C ASP A 55 -8.85 -3.70 -0.78
N VAL A 56 -9.84 -3.22 -0.04
CA VAL A 56 -9.77 -3.01 1.40
C VAL A 56 -10.80 -3.86 2.14
N ASN A 57 -10.46 -4.26 3.35
CA ASN A 57 -11.36 -5.06 4.17
C ASN A 57 -12.53 -4.23 4.73
N GLY A 58 -13.73 -4.82 4.70
CA GLY A 58 -14.95 -4.29 5.35
C GLY A 58 -16.08 -4.01 4.37
N GLU A 59 -17.29 -4.43 4.73
CA GLU A 59 -18.50 -4.37 3.90
C GLU A 59 -18.90 -2.94 3.46
N ASN A 60 -18.49 -1.91 4.23
CA ASN A 60 -18.84 -0.51 3.98
C ASN A 60 -17.66 0.38 3.61
N ARG A 61 -16.51 -0.21 3.24
CA ARG A 61 -15.31 0.54 2.89
C ARG A 61 -14.99 0.36 1.41
N THR A 62 -14.71 1.46 0.74
CA THR A 62 -14.31 1.48 -0.66
C THR A 62 -12.88 1.98 -0.81
N VAL A 63 -12.22 1.59 -1.90
CA VAL A 63 -10.86 2.03 -2.22
C VAL A 63 -10.75 3.56 -2.27
N SER A 64 -11.82 4.27 -2.65
CA SER A 64 -11.85 5.75 -2.65
C SER A 64 -11.76 6.36 -1.24
N MET A 65 -12.07 5.61 -0.18
CA MET A 65 -12.03 6.09 1.21
C MET A 65 -10.67 5.91 1.88
N ILE A 66 -9.71 5.29 1.21
CA ILE A 66 -8.41 4.97 1.83
C ILE A 66 -7.41 6.12 1.77
N ARG A 67 -7.62 7.11 0.90
CA ARG A 67 -6.76 8.29 0.90
C ARG A 67 -6.86 9.01 2.25
N SER A 68 -5.71 9.38 2.80
CA SER A 68 -5.67 10.17 4.04
C SER A 68 -6.39 11.51 3.86
N THR A 69 -7.30 11.83 4.78
CA THR A 69 -7.98 13.14 4.80
C THR A 69 -7.03 14.31 5.08
N PHE A 70 -5.82 14.02 5.58
CA PHE A 70 -4.77 15.00 5.82
C PHE A 70 -3.82 15.16 4.62
N ALA A 71 -3.95 14.32 3.59
CA ALA A 71 -3.07 14.37 2.42
C ALA A 71 -3.46 15.51 1.48
N THR A 72 -2.54 16.46 1.28
CA THR A 72 -2.66 17.50 0.25
C THR A 72 -2.43 16.92 -1.14
N PRO A 73 -2.78 17.65 -2.24
CA PRO A 73 -2.51 17.17 -3.60
C PRO A 73 -1.04 16.88 -3.93
N ASP A 74 -0.11 17.38 -3.13
CA ASP A 74 1.34 17.14 -3.29
C ASP A 74 1.78 15.80 -2.67
N ILE A 75 0.96 15.21 -1.80
CA ILE A 75 1.26 13.93 -1.14
C ILE A 75 0.63 12.81 -1.96
N PRO A 76 1.41 11.86 -2.49
CA PRO A 76 0.86 10.70 -3.20
C PRO A 76 0.08 9.80 -2.24
N THR A 77 -0.83 8.99 -2.80
CA THR A 77 -1.45 7.90 -2.06
C THR A 77 -0.94 6.60 -2.66
N GLU A 78 -0.10 5.90 -1.91
CA GLU A 78 0.51 4.67 -2.40
C GLU A 78 0.92 3.75 -1.25
N VAL A 79 0.98 2.47 -1.55
CA VAL A 79 1.47 1.42 -0.65
C VAL A 79 2.51 0.60 -1.40
N GLU A 80 3.64 0.33 -0.72
CA GLU A 80 4.66 -0.61 -1.20
C GLU A 80 4.78 -1.72 -0.16
N LEU A 81 4.76 -2.97 -0.61
CA LEU A 81 4.91 -4.14 0.25
C LEU A 81 5.95 -5.08 -0.36
N SER A 82 7.01 -5.33 0.38
CA SER A 82 7.88 -6.46 0.09
C SER A 82 7.47 -7.68 0.93
N PHE A 83 7.47 -8.85 0.32
CA PHE A 83 7.08 -10.08 0.98
C PHE A 83 7.85 -11.29 0.45
N ASP A 84 8.05 -12.28 1.33
CA ASP A 84 8.56 -13.59 0.96
C ASP A 84 7.40 -14.55 0.66
N TYR A 85 7.51 -15.26 -0.45
CA TYR A 85 6.65 -16.38 -0.78
C TYR A 85 7.50 -17.54 -1.31
N ARG A 86 7.50 -18.67 -0.59
CA ARG A 86 8.28 -19.87 -0.91
C ARG A 86 9.79 -19.60 -1.07
N GLY A 87 10.34 -18.76 -0.19
CA GLY A 87 11.77 -18.42 -0.20
C GLY A 87 12.20 -17.46 -1.30
N LYS A 88 11.25 -16.79 -1.92
CA LYS A 88 11.48 -15.78 -2.96
C LYS A 88 10.87 -14.45 -2.56
N THR A 89 11.60 -13.36 -2.77
CA THR A 89 11.17 -12.02 -2.42
C THR A 89 10.48 -11.34 -3.60
N TYR A 90 9.33 -10.76 -3.34
CA TYR A 90 8.51 -9.97 -4.26
C TYR A 90 8.35 -8.56 -3.71
N LEU A 91 8.18 -7.58 -4.60
CA LEU A 91 7.84 -6.21 -4.24
C LEU A 91 6.61 -5.78 -5.04
N VAL A 92 5.53 -5.44 -4.35
CA VAL A 92 4.36 -4.84 -4.98
C VAL A 92 4.25 -3.38 -4.54
N LYS A 93 4.01 -2.49 -5.52
CA LYS A 93 3.65 -1.11 -5.31
C LYS A 93 2.29 -0.86 -5.94
N ARG A 94 1.39 -0.19 -5.22
CA ARG A 94 0.04 0.07 -5.69
C ARG A 94 -0.44 1.44 -5.24
N ASN A 95 -1.13 2.16 -6.12
CA ASN A 95 -1.84 3.38 -5.79
C ASN A 95 -3.33 3.28 -6.20
N PRO A 96 -4.25 3.86 -5.41
CA PRO A 96 -5.63 4.06 -5.84
C PRO A 96 -5.73 5.23 -6.83
N GLU A 97 -6.92 5.46 -7.35
CA GLU A 97 -7.24 6.71 -8.02
C GLU A 97 -7.33 7.85 -6.98
N TYR A 98 -6.65 8.97 -7.23
CA TYR A 98 -6.72 10.17 -6.38
C TYR A 98 -6.38 11.44 -7.16
N GLU A 99 -6.72 12.60 -6.60
CA GLU A 99 -6.32 13.89 -7.14
C GLU A 99 -4.92 14.26 -6.66
N ARG A 100 -4.06 14.63 -7.61
CA ARG A 100 -2.70 15.13 -7.36
C ARG A 100 -2.51 16.51 -7.99
N ARG A 101 -1.48 17.23 -7.56
CA ARG A 101 -1.09 18.47 -8.23
C ARG A 101 -0.69 18.18 -9.69
N ALA A 102 -1.12 19.04 -10.61
CA ALA A 102 -0.68 18.98 -11.99
C ALA A 102 0.80 19.32 -12.12
N LEU A 103 1.48 18.72 -13.09
CA LEU A 103 2.90 19.00 -13.36
C LEU A 103 3.15 20.43 -13.85
N ARG A 104 2.13 21.10 -14.38
CA ARG A 104 2.18 22.50 -14.85
C ARG A 104 0.98 23.26 -14.27
N GLY A 105 1.26 24.45 -13.71
CA GLY A 105 0.24 25.32 -13.10
C GLY A 105 -0.14 24.91 -11.67
N ASN A 106 -1.18 25.57 -11.14
CA ASN A 106 -1.69 25.34 -9.77
C ASN A 106 -2.96 24.50 -9.73
N SER A 107 -3.32 23.83 -10.83
CA SER A 107 -4.48 22.98 -10.92
C SER A 107 -4.17 21.57 -10.37
N THR A 108 -5.23 20.81 -10.10
CA THR A 108 -5.15 19.38 -9.79
C THR A 108 -5.46 18.55 -11.03
N THR A 109 -4.95 17.33 -11.07
CA THR A 109 -5.24 16.33 -12.09
C THR A 109 -5.44 14.98 -11.42
N LYS A 110 -6.15 14.10 -12.10
CA LYS A 110 -6.44 12.77 -11.61
C LYS A 110 -5.25 11.84 -11.84
N GLN A 111 -4.77 11.20 -10.78
CA GLN A 111 -3.87 10.04 -10.86
C GLN A 111 -4.74 8.80 -10.95
N LEU A 112 -4.59 8.02 -12.02
CA LEU A 112 -5.32 6.76 -12.16
C LEU A 112 -4.75 5.69 -11.23
N ALA A 113 -5.59 4.74 -10.84
CA ALA A 113 -5.17 3.57 -10.10
C ALA A 113 -4.20 2.73 -10.93
N ASP A 114 -3.10 2.31 -10.32
CA ASP A 114 -2.10 1.45 -10.96
C ASP A 114 -1.44 0.51 -9.96
N ALA A 115 -0.77 -0.52 -10.48
CA ALA A 115 0.02 -1.45 -9.69
C ALA A 115 1.23 -1.94 -10.45
N ILE A 116 2.30 -2.20 -9.72
CA ILE A 116 3.57 -2.74 -10.23
C ILE A 116 3.98 -3.89 -9.29
N LEU A 117 4.24 -5.06 -9.86
CA LEU A 117 4.80 -6.19 -9.14
C LEU A 117 6.18 -6.50 -9.72
N THR A 118 7.20 -6.42 -8.89
CA THR A 118 8.56 -6.85 -9.21
C THR A 118 8.75 -8.28 -8.74
N MET A 119 9.11 -9.14 -9.68
CA MET A 119 9.35 -10.57 -9.46
C MET A 119 10.78 -10.82 -8.93
N PRO A 120 11.05 -11.99 -8.33
CA PRO A 120 12.37 -12.32 -7.78
C PRO A 120 13.51 -12.33 -8.81
N ASP A 121 13.21 -12.53 -10.09
CA ASP A 121 14.16 -12.48 -11.19
C ASP A 121 14.37 -11.07 -11.76
N GLY A 122 13.73 -10.06 -11.15
CA GLY A 122 13.77 -8.66 -11.58
C GLY A 122 12.78 -8.31 -12.70
N SER A 123 12.02 -9.27 -13.23
CA SER A 123 10.95 -8.98 -14.19
C SER A 123 9.81 -8.20 -13.51
N VAL A 124 9.06 -7.42 -14.28
CA VAL A 124 8.04 -6.50 -13.77
C VAL A 124 6.71 -6.73 -14.48
N ILE A 125 5.64 -6.85 -13.69
CA ILE A 125 4.26 -6.88 -14.16
C ILE A 125 3.62 -5.54 -13.79
N THR A 126 2.95 -4.89 -14.76
CA THR A 126 2.29 -3.59 -14.55
C THR A 126 0.80 -3.66 -14.87
N GLY A 127 0.03 -2.82 -14.17
CA GLY A 127 -1.43 -2.73 -14.30
C GLY A 127 -2.17 -3.51 -13.21
N SER A 128 -3.17 -2.85 -12.61
CA SER A 128 -3.88 -3.35 -11.42
C SER A 128 -4.45 -4.75 -11.57
N GLU A 129 -5.13 -5.04 -12.68
CA GLU A 129 -5.73 -6.36 -12.93
C GLU A 129 -4.68 -7.46 -13.10
N LYS A 130 -3.62 -7.19 -13.86
CA LYS A 130 -2.54 -8.15 -14.11
C LYS A 130 -1.79 -8.49 -12.84
N VAL A 131 -1.50 -7.48 -12.02
CA VAL A 131 -0.83 -7.66 -10.72
C VAL A 131 -1.70 -8.47 -9.78
N THR A 132 -3.00 -8.15 -9.68
CA THR A 132 -3.94 -8.89 -8.83
C THR A 132 -4.08 -10.36 -9.27
N SER A 133 -4.03 -10.63 -10.57
CA SER A 133 -4.10 -12.00 -11.09
C SER A 133 -2.79 -12.79 -10.91
N ALA A 134 -1.67 -12.10 -10.71
CA ALA A 134 -0.34 -12.71 -10.55
C ALA A 134 0.00 -13.04 -9.09
N ILE A 135 -0.69 -12.41 -8.13
CA ILE A 135 -0.54 -12.62 -6.69
C ILE A 135 -1.48 -13.74 -6.22
#